data_0728b77dee02cca93b8be4ad38815977
#
_entry.id   0728b77dee02cca93b8be4ad38815977
#
_cell.length_a   1.000
_cell.length_b   1.000
_cell.length_c   1.000
_cell.angle_alpha   90.00
_cell.angle_beta   90.00
_cell.angle_gamma   90.00
#
_symmetry.space_group_name_H-M   'P 1'
#
loop_
_entity.id
_entity.type
_entity.pdbx_description
1 polymer ?
#
loop_
_entity_poly.entity_id
_entity_poly.type
_entity_poly.pdbx_seq_one_letter_code
_entity_poly.pdbx_strand_id
1 'polypeptide(L)'
;IQLRIDPFHRFLINKYPELSAEINALIVELTDQKTCLVHGDFSPKNMLVEKNGHIVLIDYEVAHWGNPVFDLAYCLGRLMLKAWHLKRPDEILVLISTFLANYKGQVSNLLPHLGLMLLARMDGKSPVNYIQDDTLKQIIRTTAINWIKGGDSGLNVLDAIKKQF
;
A
#
# COMPACT_ATOMS: atom_id res chain seq x y z
N ILE A 1 2.68 -12.31 10.26
CA ILE A 1 1.33 -12.02 9.66
C ILE A 1 0.45 -11.31 10.68
N GLN A 2 0.24 -11.87 11.89
CA GLN A 2 -0.62 -11.26 12.92
C GLN A 2 -0.21 -9.83 13.29
N LEU A 3 1.09 -9.54 13.39
CA LEU A 3 1.60 -8.20 13.73
C LEU A 3 1.28 -7.12 12.68
N ARG A 4 0.93 -7.50 11.45
CA ARG A 4 0.60 -6.55 10.37
C ARG A 4 -0.87 -6.61 9.96
N ILE A 5 -1.46 -7.80 9.84
CA ILE A 5 -2.86 -7.94 9.42
C ILE A 5 -3.83 -7.41 10.48
N ASP A 6 -3.66 -7.78 11.75
CA ASP A 6 -4.59 -7.39 12.81
C ASP A 6 -4.63 -5.87 13.05
N PRO A 7 -3.48 -5.16 13.22
CA PRO A 7 -3.52 -3.73 13.45
C PRO A 7 -3.84 -2.90 12.20
N PHE A 8 -3.56 -3.40 10.99
CA PHE A 8 -3.77 -2.63 9.77
C PHE A 8 -5.11 -2.96 9.11
N HIS A 9 -5.44 -4.24 8.96
CA HIS A 9 -6.57 -4.67 8.15
C HIS A 9 -7.81 -5.01 8.97
N ARG A 10 -7.70 -5.91 9.96
CA ARG A 10 -8.87 -6.32 10.75
C ARG A 10 -9.46 -5.18 11.58
N PHE A 11 -8.64 -4.24 12.03
CA PHE A 11 -9.14 -3.05 12.74
C PHE A 11 -10.11 -2.23 11.86
N LEU A 12 -9.89 -2.19 10.53
CA LEU A 12 -10.75 -1.45 9.61
C LEU A 12 -12.15 -2.05 9.49
N ILE A 13 -12.31 -3.37 9.65
CA ILE A 13 -13.63 -4.03 9.59
C ILE A 13 -14.59 -3.41 10.62
N ASN A 14 -14.09 -3.10 11.81
CA ASN A 14 -14.92 -2.47 12.84
C ASN A 14 -15.31 -1.03 12.49
N LYS A 15 -14.48 -0.33 11.72
CA LYS A 15 -14.69 1.07 11.35
C LYS A 15 -15.50 1.20 10.05
N TYR A 16 -15.41 0.21 9.19
CA TYR A 16 -16.05 0.14 7.85
C TYR A 16 -16.76 -1.21 7.70
N PRO A 17 -17.83 -1.47 8.50
CA PRO A 17 -18.53 -2.74 8.46
C PRO A 17 -19.12 -3.07 7.08
N GLU A 18 -19.43 -2.04 6.28
CA GLU A 18 -19.90 -2.17 4.90
C GLU A 18 -18.84 -2.68 3.92
N LEU A 19 -17.58 -2.71 4.31
CA LEU A 19 -16.44 -3.26 3.53
C LEU A 19 -15.94 -4.59 4.10
N SER A 20 -16.65 -5.16 5.08
CA SER A 20 -16.17 -6.33 5.80
C SER A 20 -15.95 -7.54 4.91
N ALA A 21 -16.78 -7.74 3.91
CA ALA A 21 -16.67 -8.87 2.98
C ALA A 21 -15.41 -8.73 2.10
N GLU A 22 -15.19 -7.56 1.51
CA GLU A 22 -14.05 -7.27 0.65
C GLU A 22 -12.74 -7.31 1.46
N ILE A 23 -12.70 -6.69 2.64
CA ILE A 23 -11.52 -6.69 3.50
C ILE A 23 -11.16 -8.12 3.94
N ASN A 24 -12.15 -8.94 4.33
CA ASN A 24 -11.90 -10.34 4.69
C ASN A 24 -11.37 -11.15 3.49
N ALA A 25 -11.90 -10.95 2.28
CA ALA A 25 -11.37 -11.61 1.08
C ALA A 25 -9.90 -11.26 0.83
N LEU A 26 -9.51 -9.98 0.97
CA LEU A 26 -8.13 -9.54 0.84
C LEU A 26 -7.22 -10.11 1.96
N ILE A 27 -7.73 -10.23 3.18
CA ILE A 27 -6.99 -10.87 4.28
C ILE A 27 -6.75 -12.35 3.98
N VAL A 28 -7.76 -13.07 3.49
CA VAL A 28 -7.63 -14.48 3.09
C VAL A 28 -6.57 -14.64 2.00
N GLU A 29 -6.57 -13.77 0.98
CA GLU A 29 -5.54 -13.79 -0.06
C GLU A 29 -4.12 -13.62 0.52
N LEU A 30 -3.93 -12.69 1.47
CA LEU A 30 -2.63 -12.49 2.14
C LEU A 30 -2.21 -13.68 3.01
N THR A 31 -3.16 -14.41 3.60
CA THR A 31 -2.86 -15.53 4.51
C THR A 31 -2.66 -16.85 3.81
N ASP A 32 -3.34 -17.06 2.68
CA ASP A 32 -3.36 -18.35 1.98
C ASP A 32 -2.37 -18.41 0.81
N GLN A 33 -2.12 -17.29 0.14
CA GLN A 33 -1.20 -17.22 -1.00
C GLN A 33 0.21 -16.77 -0.56
N LYS A 34 0.94 -17.64 0.14
CA LYS A 34 2.29 -17.35 0.62
C LYS A 34 3.33 -17.92 -0.34
N THR A 35 3.99 -17.05 -1.11
CA THR A 35 4.87 -17.47 -2.20
C THR A 35 6.33 -17.03 -2.06
N CYS A 36 6.62 -16.06 -1.19
CA CYS A 36 7.98 -15.55 -1.01
C CYS A 36 8.21 -14.98 0.40
N LEU A 37 9.47 -14.65 0.68
CA LEU A 37 9.79 -13.83 1.85
C LEU A 37 9.34 -12.39 1.59
N VAL A 38 8.46 -11.86 2.43
CA VAL A 38 8.07 -10.45 2.46
C VAL A 38 8.75 -9.74 3.61
N HIS A 39 9.12 -8.48 3.39
CA HIS A 39 9.76 -7.63 4.38
C HIS A 39 8.78 -7.24 5.50
N GLY A 40 7.52 -7.00 5.15
CA GLY A 40 6.45 -6.62 6.09
C GLY A 40 6.44 -5.13 6.50
N ASP A 41 7.50 -4.37 6.18
CA ASP A 41 7.57 -2.89 6.32
C ASP A 41 8.40 -2.29 5.16
N PHE A 42 8.17 -2.81 3.94
CA PHE A 42 8.91 -2.42 2.74
C PHE A 42 8.53 -0.99 2.32
N SER A 43 9.40 -0.04 2.63
CA SER A 43 9.16 1.37 2.31
C SER A 43 10.47 2.15 2.24
N PRO A 44 10.49 3.34 1.59
CA PRO A 44 11.72 4.14 1.43
C PRO A 44 12.46 4.47 2.74
N LYS A 45 11.76 4.54 3.88
CA LYS A 45 12.41 4.78 5.18
C LYS A 45 13.35 3.64 5.61
N ASN A 46 13.10 2.41 5.10
CA ASN A 46 13.87 1.21 5.40
C ASN A 46 14.86 0.85 4.27
N MET A 47 15.16 1.81 3.39
CA MET A 47 16.12 1.70 2.30
C MET A 47 17.26 2.68 2.51
N LEU A 48 18.44 2.17 2.77
CA LEU A 48 19.66 2.98 2.82
C LEU A 48 20.34 2.96 1.45
N VAL A 49 20.71 4.12 0.95
CA VAL A 49 21.42 4.23 -0.32
C VAL A 49 22.89 4.57 0.00
N GLU A 50 23.81 3.68 -0.36
CA GLU A 50 25.24 3.88 -0.22
C GLU A 50 25.76 4.87 -1.27
N LYS A 51 26.98 5.42 -1.06
CA LYS A 51 27.60 6.39 -1.99
C LYS A 51 27.79 5.84 -3.41
N ASN A 52 27.93 4.52 -3.56
CA ASN A 52 28.06 3.83 -4.85
C ASN A 52 26.70 3.54 -5.52
N GLY A 53 25.58 3.96 -4.89
CA GLY A 53 24.22 3.70 -5.36
C GLY A 53 23.63 2.35 -4.95
N HIS A 54 24.36 1.54 -4.19
CA HIS A 54 23.86 0.26 -3.67
C HIS A 54 22.76 0.51 -2.63
N ILE A 55 21.68 -0.28 -2.70
CA ILE A 55 20.54 -0.18 -1.76
C ILE A 55 20.64 -1.30 -0.74
N VAL A 56 20.63 -0.93 0.53
CA VAL A 56 20.58 -1.85 1.66
C VAL A 56 19.23 -1.74 2.33
N LEU A 57 18.50 -2.85 2.41
CA LEU A 57 17.26 -2.92 3.18
C LEU A 57 17.60 -3.18 4.64
N ILE A 58 16.86 -2.53 5.54
CA ILE A 58 16.99 -2.64 7.00
C ILE A 58 15.62 -2.88 7.65
N ASP A 59 15.60 -3.22 8.94
CA ASP A 59 14.37 -3.35 9.73
C ASP A 59 13.50 -4.57 9.36
N TYR A 60 14.13 -5.76 9.38
CA TYR A 60 13.51 -7.03 9.02
C TYR A 60 12.72 -7.70 10.17
N GLU A 61 12.47 -7.03 11.27
CA GLU A 61 11.88 -7.65 12.48
C GLU A 61 10.48 -8.27 12.25
N VAL A 62 9.77 -7.83 11.20
CA VAL A 62 8.44 -8.33 10.82
C VAL A 62 8.43 -9.13 9.53
N ALA A 63 9.63 -9.45 9.01
CA ALA A 63 9.74 -10.27 7.80
C ALA A 63 9.15 -11.68 8.01
N HIS A 64 8.45 -12.17 7.01
CA HIS A 64 7.79 -13.47 7.08
C HIS A 64 7.53 -14.05 5.69
N TRP A 65 7.22 -15.34 5.63
CA TRP A 65 6.76 -15.98 4.39
C TRP A 65 5.33 -15.54 4.09
N GLY A 66 5.12 -14.88 2.95
CA GLY A 66 3.86 -14.21 2.65
C GLY A 66 3.57 -14.00 1.18
N ASN A 67 2.53 -13.19 0.91
CA ASN A 67 2.16 -12.75 -0.43
C ASN A 67 2.90 -11.44 -0.77
N PRO A 68 3.64 -11.37 -1.90
CA PRO A 68 4.40 -10.18 -2.29
C PRO A 68 3.54 -8.92 -2.48
N VAL A 69 2.23 -9.07 -2.73
CA VAL A 69 1.31 -7.93 -2.86
C VAL A 69 1.32 -7.04 -1.63
N PHE A 70 1.59 -7.60 -0.44
CA PHE A 70 1.65 -6.82 0.80
C PHE A 70 2.76 -5.76 0.74
N ASP A 71 3.98 -6.15 0.39
CA ASP A 71 5.12 -5.24 0.31
C ASP A 71 4.96 -4.20 -0.81
N LEU A 72 4.43 -4.63 -1.97
CA LEU A 72 4.15 -3.69 -3.06
C LEU A 72 3.10 -2.66 -2.67
N ALA A 73 1.96 -3.10 -2.15
CA ALA A 73 0.91 -2.19 -1.71
C ALA A 73 1.39 -1.24 -0.60
N TYR A 74 2.23 -1.75 0.32
CA TYR A 74 2.81 -0.93 1.38
C TYR A 74 3.75 0.14 0.82
N CYS A 75 4.67 -0.22 -0.07
CA CYS A 75 5.62 0.70 -0.67
C CYS A 75 4.91 1.78 -1.52
N LEU A 76 4.06 1.35 -2.45
CA LEU A 76 3.31 2.24 -3.33
C LEU A 76 2.38 3.17 -2.54
N GLY A 77 1.68 2.65 -1.54
CA GLY A 77 0.83 3.45 -0.66
C GLY A 77 1.62 4.53 0.08
N ARG A 78 2.83 4.21 0.55
CA ARG A 78 3.71 5.20 1.20
C ARG A 78 4.19 6.27 0.22
N LEU A 79 4.51 5.91 -1.01
CA LEU A 79 4.89 6.86 -2.06
C LEU A 79 3.71 7.77 -2.42
N MET A 80 2.51 7.23 -2.63
CA MET A 80 1.31 8.03 -2.91
C MET A 80 0.99 9.03 -1.80
N LEU A 81 1.02 8.59 -0.53
CA LEU A 81 0.81 9.47 0.61
C LEU A 81 1.84 10.61 0.65
N LYS A 82 3.08 10.34 0.25
CA LYS A 82 4.12 11.37 0.12
C LYS A 82 3.89 12.31 -1.06
N ALA A 83 3.40 11.81 -2.21
CA ALA A 83 3.04 12.63 -3.36
C ALA A 83 1.99 13.68 -2.99
N TRP A 84 0.93 13.26 -2.31
CA TRP A 84 -0.12 14.17 -1.81
C TRP A 84 0.41 15.15 -0.77
N HIS A 85 1.16 14.66 0.23
CA HIS A 85 1.69 15.50 1.31
C HIS A 85 2.66 16.58 0.81
N LEU A 86 3.58 16.19 -0.06
CA LEU A 86 4.62 17.10 -0.58
C LEU A 86 4.12 17.97 -1.74
N LYS A 87 2.92 17.69 -2.28
CA LYS A 87 2.37 18.32 -3.49
C LYS A 87 3.33 18.19 -4.69
N ARG A 88 4.00 17.03 -4.80
CA ARG A 88 4.98 16.71 -5.85
C ARG A 88 4.62 15.39 -6.55
N PRO A 89 3.42 15.28 -7.16
CA PRO A 89 2.98 14.03 -7.76
C PRO A 89 3.89 13.57 -8.90
N ASP A 90 4.32 14.48 -9.78
CA ASP A 90 5.08 14.12 -10.98
C ASP A 90 6.38 13.38 -10.64
N GLU A 91 7.14 13.87 -9.66
CA GLU A 91 8.39 13.26 -9.24
C GLU A 91 8.17 11.89 -8.60
N ILE A 92 7.14 11.76 -7.77
CA ILE A 92 6.81 10.50 -7.12
C ILE A 92 6.25 9.49 -8.15
N LEU A 93 5.48 9.95 -9.14
CA LEU A 93 4.99 9.12 -10.24
C LEU A 93 6.14 8.53 -11.08
N VAL A 94 7.23 9.27 -11.27
CA VAL A 94 8.45 8.73 -11.90
C VAL A 94 9.02 7.57 -11.06
N LEU A 95 9.10 7.70 -9.73
CA LEU A 95 9.55 6.62 -8.85
C LEU A 95 8.63 5.41 -8.93
N ILE A 96 7.32 5.62 -8.84
CA ILE A 96 6.31 4.56 -8.94
C ILE A 96 6.40 3.84 -10.29
N SER A 97 6.47 4.59 -11.39
CA SER A 97 6.56 3.99 -12.74
C SER A 97 7.84 3.19 -12.91
N THR A 98 8.98 3.72 -12.46
CA THR A 98 10.27 3.02 -12.51
C THR A 98 10.24 1.74 -11.66
N PHE A 99 9.66 1.80 -10.46
CA PHE A 99 9.51 0.64 -9.59
C PHE A 99 8.66 -0.45 -10.27
N LEU A 100 7.46 -0.10 -10.76
CA LEU A 100 6.56 -1.04 -11.43
C LEU A 100 7.17 -1.64 -12.71
N ALA A 101 7.86 -0.83 -13.52
CA ALA A 101 8.51 -1.29 -14.75
C ALA A 101 9.66 -2.29 -14.51
N ASN A 102 10.32 -2.22 -13.34
CA ASN A 102 11.42 -3.11 -12.98
C ASN A 102 11.00 -4.26 -12.08
N TYR A 103 9.79 -4.28 -11.57
CA TYR A 103 9.26 -5.39 -10.80
C TYR A 103 8.96 -6.58 -11.71
N LYS A 104 9.65 -7.71 -11.51
CA LYS A 104 9.55 -8.89 -12.37
C LYS A 104 8.57 -9.95 -11.85
N GLY A 105 8.02 -9.76 -10.67
CA GLY A 105 7.03 -10.68 -10.11
C GLY A 105 5.64 -10.45 -10.69
N GLN A 106 4.79 -11.48 -10.65
CA GLN A 106 3.37 -11.33 -10.93
C GLN A 106 2.62 -11.07 -9.62
N VAL A 107 1.75 -10.07 -9.63
CA VAL A 107 0.93 -9.71 -8.48
C VAL A 107 -0.50 -9.46 -8.97
N SER A 108 -1.41 -10.29 -8.49
CA SER A 108 -2.85 -10.07 -8.66
C SER A 108 -3.37 -9.10 -7.60
N ASN A 109 -4.51 -8.50 -7.88
CA ASN A 109 -5.26 -7.67 -6.93
C ASN A 109 -4.48 -6.53 -6.25
N LEU A 110 -3.46 -5.96 -6.93
CA LEU A 110 -2.62 -4.92 -6.32
C LEU A 110 -3.43 -3.66 -5.95
N LEU A 111 -4.38 -3.21 -6.79
CA LEU A 111 -5.19 -2.02 -6.49
C LEU A 111 -6.06 -2.18 -5.24
N PRO A 112 -6.84 -3.27 -5.06
CA PRO A 112 -7.57 -3.50 -3.81
C PRO A 112 -6.68 -3.52 -2.56
N HIS A 113 -5.52 -4.18 -2.63
CA HIS A 113 -4.56 -4.19 -1.52
C HIS A 113 -3.95 -2.80 -1.27
N LEU A 114 -3.68 -2.03 -2.32
CA LEU A 114 -3.21 -0.65 -2.21
C LEU A 114 -4.29 0.23 -1.56
N GLY A 115 -5.56 0.08 -1.95
CA GLY A 115 -6.69 0.74 -1.31
C GLY A 115 -6.78 0.39 0.17
N LEU A 116 -6.67 -0.88 0.53
CA LEU A 116 -6.68 -1.34 1.92
C LEU A 116 -5.52 -0.74 2.73
N MET A 117 -4.33 -0.64 2.12
CA MET A 117 -3.16 -0.02 2.75
C MET A 117 -3.36 1.48 2.96
N LEU A 118 -3.88 2.22 1.97
CA LEU A 118 -4.18 3.64 2.10
C LEU A 118 -5.21 3.89 3.22
N LEU A 119 -6.28 3.11 3.25
CA LEU A 119 -7.32 3.23 4.29
C LEU A 119 -6.75 2.95 5.68
N ALA A 120 -5.89 1.92 5.81
CA ALA A 120 -5.21 1.60 7.06
C ALA A 120 -4.27 2.71 7.55
N ARG A 121 -3.67 3.47 6.63
CA ARG A 121 -2.80 4.62 6.96
C ARG A 121 -3.57 5.90 7.24
N MET A 122 -4.84 5.97 6.86
CA MET A 122 -5.74 7.06 7.26
C MET A 122 -6.44 6.76 8.59
N ASP A 123 -6.99 5.57 8.74
CA ASP A 123 -7.99 5.26 9.75
C ASP A 123 -7.68 4.02 10.61
N GLY A 124 -6.56 3.35 10.37
CA GLY A 124 -6.11 2.20 11.15
C GLY A 124 -5.51 2.57 12.50
N LYS A 125 -4.94 1.60 13.21
CA LYS A 125 -4.30 1.80 14.52
C LYS A 125 -3.02 2.66 14.47
N SER A 126 -2.41 2.82 13.30
CA SER A 126 -1.17 3.60 13.12
C SER A 126 -1.31 4.55 11.93
N PRO A 127 -2.19 5.55 12.01
CA PRO A 127 -2.41 6.50 10.95
C PRO A 127 -1.17 7.36 10.71
N VAL A 128 -1.06 7.95 9.51
CA VAL A 128 -0.02 8.95 9.26
C VAL A 128 -0.41 10.27 9.92
N ASN A 129 0.57 10.96 10.49
CA ASN A 129 0.36 12.23 11.20
C ASN A 129 0.67 13.47 10.38
N TYR A 130 1.26 13.32 9.20
CA TYR A 130 1.69 14.44 8.37
C TYR A 130 0.62 14.92 7.36
N ILE A 131 -0.48 14.18 7.17
CA ILE A 131 -1.63 14.64 6.38
C ILE A 131 -2.67 15.19 7.35
N GLN A 132 -2.81 16.52 7.39
CA GLN A 132 -3.73 17.20 8.29
C GLN A 132 -4.98 17.77 7.58
N ASP A 133 -4.89 18.01 6.28
CA ASP A 133 -5.99 18.53 5.45
C ASP A 133 -7.12 17.50 5.37
N ASP A 134 -8.30 17.86 5.87
CA ASP A 134 -9.46 16.96 5.91
C ASP A 134 -10.04 16.68 4.53
N THR A 135 -9.93 17.65 3.59
CA THR A 135 -10.34 17.44 2.19
C THR A 135 -9.46 16.38 1.55
N LEU A 136 -8.15 16.49 1.74
CA LEU A 136 -7.20 15.50 1.25
C LEU A 136 -7.42 14.13 1.89
N LYS A 137 -7.65 14.06 3.19
CA LYS A 137 -8.00 12.79 3.86
C LYS A 137 -9.25 12.16 3.24
N GLN A 138 -10.25 12.97 2.90
CA GLN A 138 -11.47 12.46 2.27
C GLN A 138 -11.22 11.95 0.85
N ILE A 139 -10.40 12.62 0.07
CA ILE A 139 -9.97 12.15 -1.26
C ILE A 139 -9.29 10.78 -1.14
N ILE A 140 -8.34 10.64 -0.21
CA ILE A 140 -7.61 9.39 0.01
C ILE A 140 -8.56 8.27 0.43
N ARG A 141 -9.51 8.53 1.34
CA ARG A 141 -10.53 7.55 1.75
C ARG A 141 -11.40 7.11 0.58
N THR A 142 -11.89 8.07 -0.21
CA THR A 142 -12.73 7.78 -1.38
C THR A 142 -11.99 6.92 -2.39
N THR A 143 -10.74 7.27 -2.72
CA THR A 143 -9.87 6.46 -3.58
C THR A 143 -9.69 5.04 -3.02
N ALA A 144 -9.35 4.93 -1.74
CA ALA A 144 -9.11 3.66 -1.08
C ALA A 144 -10.34 2.75 -1.11
N ILE A 145 -11.51 3.29 -0.76
CA ILE A 145 -12.78 2.55 -0.76
C ILE A 145 -13.17 2.13 -2.18
N ASN A 146 -12.99 3.01 -3.17
CA ASN A 146 -13.24 2.68 -4.57
C ASN A 146 -12.39 1.47 -5.02
N TRP A 147 -11.11 1.47 -4.72
CA TRP A 147 -10.22 0.36 -5.10
C TRP A 147 -10.51 -0.93 -4.34
N ILE A 148 -10.84 -0.88 -3.05
CA ILE A 148 -11.27 -2.06 -2.27
C ILE A 148 -12.50 -2.70 -2.90
N LYS A 149 -13.43 -1.92 -3.42
CA LYS A 149 -14.64 -2.38 -4.12
C LYS A 149 -14.42 -2.80 -5.59
N GLY A 150 -13.17 -2.84 -6.05
CA GLY A 150 -12.82 -3.24 -7.42
C GLY A 150 -12.95 -2.13 -8.47
N GLY A 151 -13.09 -0.88 -8.04
CA GLY A 151 -13.04 0.27 -8.94
C GLY A 151 -11.70 0.39 -9.65
N ASP A 152 -11.70 0.96 -10.86
CA ASP A 152 -10.54 1.09 -11.75
C ASP A 152 -9.88 -0.25 -12.17
N SER A 153 -10.55 -1.40 -11.94
CA SER A 153 -10.03 -2.75 -12.29
C SER A 153 -9.78 -2.94 -13.80
N GLY A 154 -10.36 -2.09 -14.65
CA GLY A 154 -10.09 -2.06 -16.09
C GLY A 154 -8.82 -1.29 -16.49
N LEU A 155 -8.17 -0.59 -15.56
CA LEU A 155 -6.94 0.15 -15.77
C LEU A 155 -5.72 -0.68 -15.33
N ASN A 156 -4.56 -0.43 -15.94
CA ASN A 156 -3.33 -0.89 -15.30
C ASN A 156 -3.06 -0.07 -14.02
N VAL A 157 -2.26 -0.63 -13.12
CA VAL A 157 -2.02 -0.05 -11.79
C VAL A 157 -1.46 1.38 -11.87
N LEU A 158 -0.53 1.63 -12.79
CA LEU A 158 0.09 2.95 -12.95
C LEU A 158 -0.93 4.00 -13.40
N ASP A 159 -1.80 3.66 -14.33
CA ASP A 159 -2.83 4.58 -14.83
C ASP A 159 -3.90 4.85 -13.76
N ALA A 160 -4.29 3.83 -13.00
CA ALA A 160 -5.18 4.00 -11.87
C ALA A 160 -4.58 4.93 -10.79
N ILE A 161 -3.27 4.82 -10.54
CA ILE A 161 -2.55 5.71 -9.61
C ILE A 161 -2.47 7.13 -10.18
N LYS A 162 -2.07 7.31 -11.45
CA LYS A 162 -1.98 8.63 -12.10
C LYS A 162 -3.29 9.42 -12.04
N LYS A 163 -4.42 8.73 -12.22
CA LYS A 163 -5.77 9.31 -12.16
C LYS A 163 -6.07 10.02 -10.83
N GLN A 164 -5.31 9.76 -9.78
CA GLN A 164 -5.55 10.30 -8.42
C GLN A 164 -4.86 11.65 -8.18
N PHE A 165 -4.05 12.11 -9.11
CA PHE A 165 -3.31 13.38 -9.06
C PHE A 165 -3.69 14.32 -10.19
#